data_7abbfa6ed946cd836f5de1588f9f54bb
#
_entry.id   7abbfa6ed946cd836f5de1588f9f54bb
#
_cell.length_a   1.000
_cell.length_b   1.000
_cell.length_c   1.000
_cell.angle_alpha   90.00
_cell.angle_beta   90.00
_cell.angle_gamma   90.00
#
_symmetry.space_group_name_H-M   'P 1'
#
loop_
_entity.id
_entity.type
_entity.pdbx_description
1 polymer ?
#
loop_
_entity_poly.entity_id
_entity_poly.type
_entity_poly.pdbx_seq_one_letter_code
_entity_poly.pdbx_strand_id
1 'polypeptide(L)'
;MRIAGRDKLDEFSGAHADARSWIDTWIADAETSIWKTPQEIKNNYASASFLANNIVIFNVKGNRYRLEARIAYNTGIVVVQWVGTHAEYTKRMG
;
A
#
# COMPACT_ATOMS: atom_id res chain seq x y z
N MET A 1 7.44 -5.49 9.12
CA MET A 1 6.09 -5.58 9.70
C MET A 1 5.36 -6.78 9.13
N ARG A 2 4.36 -7.27 9.82
CA ARG A 2 3.52 -8.36 9.34
C ARG A 2 2.45 -7.81 8.38
N ILE A 3 2.22 -8.49 7.26
CA ILE A 3 1.22 -8.05 6.28
C ILE A 3 0.00 -8.96 6.36
N ALA A 4 -1.18 -8.34 6.56
CA ALA A 4 -2.47 -9.00 6.47
C ALA A 4 -3.16 -8.55 5.17
N GLY A 5 -3.93 -9.43 4.53
CA GLY A 5 -4.60 -9.11 3.27
C GLY A 5 -3.73 -9.23 2.04
N ARG A 6 -2.64 -9.97 2.13
CA ARG A 6 -1.70 -10.15 1.02
C ARG A 6 -2.34 -10.82 -0.20
N ASP A 7 -3.36 -11.62 0.01
CA ASP A 7 -4.13 -12.25 -1.06
C ASP A 7 -4.69 -11.24 -2.06
N LYS A 8 -5.09 -10.05 -1.58
CA LYS A 8 -5.58 -8.98 -2.44
C LYS A 8 -4.49 -8.49 -3.41
N LEU A 9 -3.25 -8.45 -2.94
CA LEU A 9 -2.10 -8.05 -3.77
C LEU A 9 -1.77 -9.12 -4.80
N ASP A 10 -1.81 -10.39 -4.40
CA ASP A 10 -1.52 -11.50 -5.30
C ASP A 10 -2.56 -11.55 -6.43
N GLU A 11 -3.83 -11.40 -6.10
CA GLU A 11 -4.91 -11.36 -7.06
C GLU A 11 -4.77 -10.19 -8.03
N PHE A 12 -4.47 -9.01 -7.49
CA PHE A 12 -4.29 -7.81 -8.32
C PHE A 12 -3.10 -7.94 -9.26
N SER A 13 -1.98 -8.48 -8.79
CA SER A 13 -0.79 -8.70 -9.61
C SER A 13 -1.05 -9.69 -10.73
N GLY A 14 -1.91 -10.66 -10.50
CA GLY A 14 -2.34 -11.61 -11.54
C GLY A 14 -3.12 -10.94 -12.66
N ALA A 15 -3.94 -9.95 -12.33
CA ALA A 15 -4.75 -9.20 -13.30
C ALA A 15 -3.98 -8.04 -13.93
N HIS A 16 -2.97 -7.51 -13.24
CA HIS A 16 -2.21 -6.33 -13.68
C HIS A 16 -0.72 -6.64 -13.60
N ALA A 17 -0.20 -7.34 -14.60
CA ALA A 17 1.19 -7.82 -14.61
C ALA A 17 2.22 -6.69 -14.52
N ASP A 18 1.91 -5.51 -15.04
CA ASP A 18 2.80 -4.36 -14.99
C ASP A 18 2.99 -3.79 -13.57
N ALA A 19 2.09 -4.12 -12.65
CA ALA A 19 2.18 -3.69 -11.27
C ALA A 19 2.97 -4.66 -10.38
N ARG A 20 3.21 -5.88 -10.85
CA ARG A 20 3.78 -6.95 -10.04
C ARG A 20 5.12 -6.59 -9.42
N SER A 21 6.04 -6.05 -10.20
CA SER A 21 7.37 -5.71 -9.71
C SER A 21 7.31 -4.69 -8.57
N TRP A 22 6.50 -3.66 -8.74
CA TRP A 22 6.31 -2.63 -7.71
C TRP A 22 5.72 -3.24 -6.44
N ILE A 23 4.70 -4.09 -6.58
CA ILE A 23 4.02 -4.73 -5.45
C ILE A 23 4.97 -5.68 -4.72
N ASP A 24 5.76 -6.47 -5.43
CA ASP A 24 6.73 -7.38 -4.82
C ASP A 24 7.77 -6.60 -4.01
N THR A 25 8.24 -5.47 -4.53
CA THR A 25 9.18 -4.59 -3.82
C THR A 25 8.52 -4.02 -2.57
N TRP A 26 7.27 -3.56 -2.66
CA TRP A 26 6.54 -3.02 -1.53
C TRP A 26 6.34 -4.08 -0.43
N ILE A 27 5.99 -5.31 -0.82
CA ILE A 27 5.85 -6.41 0.14
C ILE A 27 7.17 -6.66 0.87
N ALA A 28 8.27 -6.74 0.14
CA ALA A 28 9.59 -6.95 0.74
C ALA A 28 9.96 -5.82 1.69
N ASP A 29 9.72 -4.57 1.29
CA ASP A 29 9.98 -3.40 2.14
C ASP A 29 9.15 -3.44 3.42
N ALA A 30 7.85 -3.71 3.29
CA ALA A 30 6.95 -3.75 4.44
C ALA A 30 7.34 -4.87 5.41
N GLU A 31 7.67 -6.05 4.89
CA GLU A 31 8.05 -7.20 5.71
C GLU A 31 9.36 -6.98 6.46
N THR A 32 10.30 -6.27 5.87
CA THR A 32 11.62 -6.05 6.46
C THR A 32 11.72 -4.76 7.26
N SER A 33 10.74 -3.87 7.14
CA SER A 33 10.72 -2.59 7.84
C SER A 33 10.03 -2.70 9.20
N ILE A 34 10.36 -1.75 10.09
CA ILE A 34 9.64 -1.56 11.36
C ILE A 34 9.18 -0.10 11.35
N TRP A 35 8.06 0.14 10.69
CA TRP A 35 7.49 1.49 10.61
C TRP A 35 6.81 1.86 11.92
N LYS A 36 7.33 2.88 12.58
CA LYS A 36 6.77 3.38 13.85
C LYS A 36 6.04 4.70 13.69
N THR A 37 6.32 5.43 12.61
CA THR A 37 5.72 6.73 12.35
C THR A 37 5.41 6.89 10.87
N PRO A 38 4.43 7.76 10.52
CA PRO A 38 4.17 8.09 9.11
C PRO A 38 5.40 8.63 8.38
N GLN A 39 6.26 9.37 9.08
CA GLN A 39 7.44 9.96 8.43
C GLN A 39 8.41 8.89 7.92
N GLU A 40 8.53 7.76 8.61
CA GLU A 40 9.39 6.66 8.18
C GLU A 40 8.89 6.06 6.86
N ILE A 41 7.56 5.98 6.68
CA ILE A 41 6.97 5.54 5.41
C ILE A 41 7.21 6.61 4.34
N LYS A 42 6.99 7.88 4.67
CA LYS A 42 7.15 9.00 3.74
C LYS A 42 8.57 9.10 3.18
N ASN A 43 9.56 8.75 3.97
CA ASN A 43 10.97 8.79 3.53
C ASN A 43 11.23 7.88 2.33
N ASN A 44 10.54 6.74 2.25
CA ASN A 44 10.69 5.79 1.15
C ASN A 44 9.61 5.91 0.09
N TYR A 45 8.45 6.46 0.45
CA TYR A 45 7.31 6.60 -0.44
C TYR A 45 6.81 8.04 -0.38
N ALA A 46 7.57 8.94 -1.02
CA ALA A 46 7.35 10.38 -0.92
C ALA A 46 5.97 10.82 -1.43
N SER A 47 5.39 10.10 -2.39
CA SER A 47 4.08 10.42 -2.94
C SER A 47 2.91 9.82 -2.16
N ALA A 48 3.17 9.07 -1.08
CA ALA A 48 2.11 8.48 -0.28
C ALA A 48 1.26 9.56 0.40
N SER A 49 -0.03 9.30 0.50
CA SER A 49 -0.99 10.16 1.20
C SER A 49 -1.37 9.54 2.52
N PHE A 50 -1.44 10.35 3.56
CA PHE A 50 -1.75 9.89 4.92
C PHE A 50 -3.12 10.42 5.32
N LEU A 51 -4.06 9.51 5.53
CA LEU A 51 -5.43 9.82 5.89
C LEU A 51 -5.68 9.53 7.37
N ALA A 52 -6.86 9.90 7.85
CA ALA A 52 -7.27 9.60 9.22
C ALA A 52 -7.29 8.08 9.48
N ASN A 53 -7.25 7.67 10.73
CA ASN A 53 -7.32 6.27 11.17
C ASN A 53 -6.15 5.42 10.70
N ASN A 54 -4.96 6.04 10.54
CA ASN A 54 -3.73 5.35 10.14
C ASN A 54 -3.81 4.71 8.74
N ILE A 55 -4.63 5.27 7.87
CA ILE A 55 -4.73 4.85 6.48
C ILE A 55 -3.64 5.53 5.66
N VAL A 56 -2.94 4.76 4.85
CA VAL A 56 -1.93 5.26 3.93
C VAL A 56 -2.30 4.82 2.51
N ILE A 57 -2.25 5.76 1.58
CA ILE A 57 -2.49 5.49 0.17
C ILE A 57 -1.16 5.57 -0.56
N PHE A 58 -0.73 4.44 -1.13
CA PHE A 58 0.49 4.37 -1.93
C PHE A 58 0.16 4.48 -3.41
N ASN A 59 0.92 5.29 -4.13
CA ASN A 59 0.83 5.37 -5.58
C ASN A 59 1.66 4.21 -6.16
N VAL A 60 1.02 3.35 -6.92
CA VAL A 60 1.64 2.16 -7.49
C VAL A 60 1.92 2.43 -8.96
N LYS A 61 3.18 2.18 -9.38
CA LYS A 61 3.59 2.36 -10.78
C LYS A 61 3.30 3.79 -11.26
N GLY A 62 3.83 4.76 -10.53
CA GLY A 62 3.53 6.16 -10.76
C GLY A 62 2.09 6.47 -10.36
N ASN A 63 1.27 6.87 -11.31
CA ASN A 63 -0.13 7.21 -11.05
C ASN A 63 -1.14 6.17 -11.53
N ARG A 64 -0.69 5.00 -11.95
CA ARG A 64 -1.59 4.00 -12.58
C ARG A 64 -2.54 3.35 -11.59
N TYR A 65 -2.03 3.01 -10.41
CA TYR A 65 -2.78 2.25 -9.41
C TYR A 65 -2.63 2.87 -8.04
N ARG A 66 -3.52 2.47 -7.14
CA ARG A 66 -3.50 2.89 -5.73
C ARG A 66 -3.59 1.67 -4.82
N LEU A 67 -2.78 1.68 -3.75
CA LEU A 67 -2.81 0.67 -2.71
C LEU A 67 -3.20 1.36 -1.41
N GLU A 68 -4.28 0.90 -0.79
CA GLU A 68 -4.75 1.41 0.49
C GLU A 68 -4.39 0.43 1.58
N ALA A 69 -3.64 0.88 2.57
CA ALA A 69 -3.25 0.06 3.70
C ALA A 69 -3.50 0.79 5.01
N ARG A 70 -3.84 0.05 6.04
CA ARG A 70 -3.95 0.58 7.39
C ARG A 70 -2.73 0.11 8.17
N ILE A 71 -2.04 1.04 8.81
CA ILE A 71 -0.79 0.75 9.50
C ILE A 71 -1.02 0.75 11.02
N ALA A 72 -0.87 -0.42 11.63
CA ALA A 72 -0.92 -0.54 13.09
C ALA A 72 0.52 -0.38 13.62
N TYR A 73 0.93 0.86 13.83
CA TYR A 73 2.31 1.16 14.21
C TYR A 73 2.73 0.49 15.51
N ASN A 74 1.81 0.39 16.46
CA ASN A 74 2.12 -0.17 17.79
C ASN A 74 2.30 -1.69 17.78
N THR A 75 1.59 -2.37 16.89
CA THR A 75 1.60 -3.84 16.82
C THR A 75 2.43 -4.40 15.68
N GLY A 76 2.90 -3.52 14.79
CA GLY A 76 3.74 -3.93 13.67
C GLY A 76 2.99 -4.67 12.57
N ILE A 77 1.73 -4.31 12.34
CA ILE A 77 0.88 -4.96 11.34
C ILE A 77 0.47 -3.95 10.27
N VAL A 78 0.58 -4.37 9.01
CA VAL A 78 0.07 -3.62 7.86
C VAL A 78 -1.09 -4.41 7.28
N VAL A 79 -2.27 -3.80 7.24
CA VAL A 79 -3.47 -4.44 6.68
C VAL A 79 -3.74 -3.85 5.31
N VAL A 80 -3.63 -4.68 4.28
CA VAL A 80 -3.99 -4.29 2.91
C VAL A 80 -5.52 -4.26 2.83
N GLN A 81 -6.09 -3.08 2.62
CA GLN A 81 -7.54 -2.91 2.59
C GLN A 81 -8.10 -2.92 1.18
N TRP A 82 -7.34 -2.38 0.23
CA TRP A 82 -7.81 -2.26 -1.14
C TRP A 82 -6.64 -1.97 -2.09
N VAL A 83 -6.74 -2.46 -3.30
CA VAL A 83 -5.83 -2.13 -4.39
C VAL A 83 -6.63 -2.09 -5.69
N GLY A 84 -6.35 -1.11 -6.53
CA GLY A 84 -7.08 -0.96 -7.79
C GLY A 84 -6.48 0.12 -8.67
N THR A 85 -7.18 0.44 -9.77
CA THR A 85 -6.75 1.47 -10.68
C THR A 85 -7.00 2.86 -10.12
N HIS A 86 -6.31 3.86 -10.67
CA HIS A 86 -6.53 5.26 -10.31
C HIS A 86 -8.00 5.66 -10.51
N ALA A 87 -8.61 5.23 -11.62
CA ALA A 87 -10.00 5.53 -11.91
C ALA A 87 -10.96 4.93 -10.87
N GLU A 88 -10.71 3.69 -10.47
CA GLU A 88 -11.50 3.02 -9.44
C GLU A 88 -11.34 3.72 -8.09
N TYR A 89 -10.12 4.14 -7.75
CA TYR A 89 -9.86 4.88 -6.52
C TYR A 89 -10.62 6.19 -6.50
N THR A 90 -10.61 6.93 -7.60
CA THR A 90 -11.33 8.20 -7.72
C THR A 90 -12.83 8.01 -7.50
N LYS A 91 -13.42 6.94 -8.03
CA LYS A 91 -14.83 6.61 -7.81
C LYS A 91 -15.12 6.30 -6.35
N ARG A 92 -14.22 5.57 -5.68
CA ARG A 92 -14.39 5.23 -4.26
C ARG A 92 -14.41 6.49 -3.38
N MET A 93 -13.54 7.45 -3.69
CA MET A 93 -13.38 8.68 -2.91
C MET A 93 -14.40 9.76 -3.28
N GLY A 94 -14.96 9.64 -4.44
CA GLY A 94 -15.99 10.57 -4.93
C GLY A 94 -17.35 10.18 -4.43
#